data_9b43ff0ee64f745caf1579f08c805515
#
_entry.id   9b43ff0ee64f745caf1579f08c805515
#
_cell.length_a   1.000
_cell.length_b   1.000
_cell.length_c   1.000
_cell.angle_alpha   90.00
_cell.angle_beta   90.00
_cell.angle_gamma   90.00
#
_symmetry.space_group_name_H-M   'P 1'
#
loop_
_entity.id
_entity.type
_entity.pdbx_description
1 polymer ?
#
loop_
_entity_poly.entity_id
_entity_poly.type
_entity_poly.pdbx_seq_one_letter_code
_entity_poly.pdbx_strand_id
1 'polypeptide(L)' 'MEQSHVSALQLKHAGLERQIAQEMSRPAPDHAIVQALKKRKLRIKEELT' A
#
# COMPACT_ATOMS: atom_id res chain seq x y z
N MET A 1 7.51 -14.41 -16.09
CA MET A 1 6.85 -13.15 -16.41
C MET A 1 5.71 -12.85 -15.48
N GLU A 2 4.78 -13.76 -15.33
CA GLU A 2 3.71 -13.56 -14.38
C GLU A 2 4.23 -13.41 -12.96
N GLN A 3 5.26 -14.18 -12.60
CA GLN A 3 5.88 -14.06 -11.28
C GLN A 3 6.51 -12.69 -11.08
N SER A 4 7.14 -12.14 -12.12
CA SER A 4 7.72 -10.80 -12.01
C SER A 4 6.65 -9.75 -11.75
N HIS A 5 5.51 -9.87 -12.44
CA HIS A 5 4.40 -8.95 -12.24
C HIS A 5 3.83 -9.08 -10.83
N VAL A 6 3.61 -10.30 -10.38
CA VAL A 6 3.10 -10.55 -9.03
C VAL A 6 4.08 -10.07 -7.98
N SER A 7 5.38 -10.33 -8.18
CA SER A 7 6.40 -9.86 -7.24
C SER A 7 6.42 -8.35 -7.16
N ALA A 8 6.29 -7.66 -8.29
CA ALA A 8 6.25 -6.20 -8.30
C ALA A 8 5.04 -5.67 -7.54
N LEU A 9 3.87 -6.30 -7.73
CA LEU A 9 2.67 -5.91 -7.02
C LEU A 9 2.80 -6.15 -5.51
N GLN A 10 3.39 -7.29 -5.14
CA GLN A 10 3.62 -7.59 -3.73
C GLN A 10 4.56 -6.58 -3.08
N LEU A 11 5.61 -6.17 -3.79
CA LEU A 11 6.53 -5.15 -3.29
C LEU A 11 5.82 -3.81 -3.13
N LYS A 12 4.98 -3.44 -4.09
CA LYS A 12 4.21 -2.20 -3.99
C LYS A 12 3.25 -2.26 -2.81
N HIS A 13 2.60 -3.39 -2.63
CA HIS A 13 1.69 -3.59 -1.51
C HIS A 13 2.41 -3.43 -0.17
N ALA A 14 3.57 -4.08 -0.03
CA ALA A 14 4.37 -3.98 1.18
C ALA A 14 4.86 -2.55 1.42
N GLY A 15 5.25 -1.84 0.35
CA GLY A 15 5.66 -0.45 0.43
C GLY A 15 4.54 0.45 0.92
N LEU A 16 3.33 0.23 0.40
CA LEU A 16 2.17 1.02 0.83
C LEU A 16 1.82 0.74 2.29
N GLU A 17 1.91 -0.51 2.72
CA GLU A 17 1.68 -0.84 4.13
C GLU A 17 2.69 -0.13 5.04
N ARG A 18 3.94 -0.07 4.61
CA ARG A 18 4.98 0.63 5.36
C ARG A 18 4.69 2.13 5.41
N GLN A 19 4.26 2.71 4.30
CA GLN A 19 3.91 4.13 4.26
C GLN A 19 2.73 4.44 5.17
N ILE A 20 1.72 3.57 5.18
CA ILE A 20 0.58 3.72 6.07
C ILE A 20 1.04 3.67 7.52
N ALA A 21 1.89 2.71 7.86
CA ALA A 21 2.41 2.58 9.23
C ALA A 21 3.18 3.82 9.64
N GLN A 22 4.01 4.36 8.75
CA GLN A 22 4.77 5.58 9.03
C GLN A 22 3.85 6.76 9.26
N GLU A 23 2.82 6.90 8.43
CA GLU A 23 1.88 8.01 8.57
C GLU A 23 1.10 7.90 9.88
N MET A 24 0.68 6.68 10.23
CA MET A 24 -0.07 6.44 11.45
C MET A 24 0.77 6.63 12.72
N SER A 25 2.10 6.53 12.61
CA SER A 25 2.99 6.70 13.77
C SER A 25 3.30 8.17 14.06
N ARG A 26 2.87 9.10 13.22
CA ARG A 26 3.04 10.52 13.48
C ARG A 26 2.12 10.99 14.59
N PRO A 27 2.52 12.02 15.35
CA PRO A 27 1.66 12.57 16.42
C PRO A 27 0.30 13.03 15.90
N ALA A 28 0.26 13.54 14.66
CA ALA A 28 -1.00 13.97 14.03
C ALA A 28 -1.06 13.40 12.62
N PRO A 29 -1.53 12.15 12.47
CA PRO A 29 -1.61 11.52 11.16
C PRO A 29 -2.57 12.27 10.24
N ASP A 30 -2.20 12.35 8.96
CA ASP A 30 -3.07 12.93 7.94
C ASP A 30 -4.01 11.85 7.42
N HIS A 31 -5.26 11.91 7.82
CA HIS A 31 -6.25 10.89 7.43
C HIS A 31 -6.47 10.85 5.92
N ALA A 32 -6.36 11.98 5.24
CA ALA A 32 -6.52 12.01 3.79
C ALA A 32 -5.42 11.21 3.10
N ILE A 33 -4.18 11.36 3.57
CA ILE A 33 -3.05 10.59 3.05
C ILE A 33 -3.23 9.11 3.36
N VAL A 34 -3.62 8.79 4.58
CA VAL A 34 -3.84 7.40 4.99
C VAL A 34 -4.90 6.74 4.13
N GLN A 35 -6.00 7.43 3.88
CA GLN A 35 -7.07 6.89 3.04
C GLN A 35 -6.62 6.69 1.60
N ALA A 36 -5.85 7.63 1.05
CA ALA A 36 -5.33 7.50 -0.30
C ALA A 36 -4.41 6.28 -0.41
N LEU A 37 -3.56 6.07 0.59
CA LEU A 37 -2.66 4.91 0.63
C LEU A 37 -3.45 3.61 0.74
N LYS A 38 -4.49 3.60 1.57
CA LYS A 38 -5.34 2.42 1.74
C LYS A 38 -6.07 2.07 0.44
N LYS A 39 -6.52 3.07 -0.30
CA LYS A 39 -7.15 2.85 -1.61
C LYS A 39 -6.17 2.22 -2.59
N ARG A 40 -4.95 2.72 -2.65
CA ARG A 40 -3.92 2.14 -3.51
C ARG A 40 -3.61 0.71 -3.12
N LYS A 41 -3.51 0.46 -1.84
CA LYS A 41 -3.26 -0.88 -1.32
C LYS A 41 -4.37 -1.84 -1.72
N LEU A 42 -5.62 -1.41 -1.59
CA LEU A 42 -6.77 -2.23 -1.96
C LEU A 42 -6.75 -2.58 -3.44
N ARG A 43 -6.44 -1.62 -4.31
CA ARG A 43 -6.37 -1.87 -5.75
C ARG A 43 -5.31 -2.91 -6.08
N ILE A 44 -4.15 -2.81 -5.45
CA ILE A 44 -3.09 -3.78 -5.68
C ILE A 44 -3.51 -5.15 -5.19
N LYS A 45 -4.17 -5.21 -4.04
CA LYS A 45 -4.69 -6.46 -3.51
C LYS A 45 -5.68 -7.11 -4.47
N GLU A 46 -6.56 -6.30 -5.07
CA GLU A 46 -7.52 -6.81 -6.04
C GLU A 46 -6.83 -7.36 -7.28
N GLU A 47 -5.74 -6.73 -7.73
CA GLU A 47 -4.97 -7.25 -8.84
C GLU A 47 -4.24 -8.55 -8.49
N LEU A 48 -3.85 -8.72 -7.23
CA LEU A 48 -3.19 -9.92 -6.78
C LEU A 48 -4.14 -11.10 -6.61
N THR A 49 -5.40 -10.84 -6.38
CA THR A 49 -6.41 -11.89 -6.29
C THR A 49 -7.12 -12.07 -7.62
#